data_9249f35ae0b1373f6a5fda63e952a49c
#
_entry.id   9249f35ae0b1373f6a5fda63e952a49c
#
_cell.length_a   1.000
_cell.length_b   1.000
_cell.length_c   1.000
_cell.angle_alpha   90.00
_cell.angle_beta   90.00
_cell.angle_gamma   90.00
#
_symmetry.space_group_name_H-M   'P 1'
#
loop_
_entity.id
_entity.type
_entity.pdbx_description
1 polymer ?
#
loop_
_entity_poly.entity_id
_entity_poly.type
_entity_poly.pdbx_seq_one_letter_code
_entity_poly.pdbx_strand_id
1 'polypeptide(L)'
;AAGAKTDARGNASLVDTYVPANADVDVTTYAKDTLTGEAVANRLSDARGDVTYLTRADWENTFPTHDGDVTSQVSTWGNEINGEDGVSYTYGKVASADLLSKLDSTDSGNPDVKAWEGELTFGAKNGLDLIDLRGLEYDDAKWDQLLDQLTPEDYDAAISHAGYGTKALDSVSKPAGTDADSTSGWSWGGTGMTFCNPMTVAQTWNQEIAYRLGNMIGNESLLGGGTGWYAPAMNIHRTPYSGRNGEYFSEDSFLSGAMASQEVKGAAEKGVYTIMKHFAFNEQENHRGDRNGQYSMATWMNEQSARELYLKPFEMCMKVGDVGLAYVRQNADGTQENATTKIRACQGVMTSFNRIGATWAGGSYDLIT
;
A
#
# COMPACT_ATOMS: atom_id res chain seq x y z
N ALA A 1 10.75 -26.77 -19.46
CA ALA A 1 10.94 -27.14 -18.07
C ALA A 1 12.26 -26.54 -17.60
N ALA A 2 12.22 -25.57 -16.75
CA ALA A 2 13.41 -25.08 -16.09
C ALA A 2 13.94 -26.23 -15.23
N GLY A 3 15.06 -26.80 -15.63
CA GLY A 3 15.76 -27.79 -14.82
C GLY A 3 16.13 -27.19 -13.47
N ALA A 4 16.09 -27.98 -12.41
CA ALA A 4 16.56 -27.57 -11.11
C ALA A 4 17.99 -27.03 -11.26
N LYS A 5 18.17 -25.75 -10.93
CA LYS A 5 19.49 -25.11 -10.93
C LYS A 5 20.03 -25.14 -9.50
N THR A 6 21.24 -25.61 -9.35
CA THR A 6 21.97 -25.51 -8.09
C THR A 6 22.74 -24.19 -8.07
N ASP A 7 23.05 -23.68 -6.88
CA ASP A 7 23.94 -22.55 -6.76
C ASP A 7 25.33 -22.85 -7.35
N ALA A 8 26.16 -21.84 -7.56
CA ALA A 8 27.50 -22.03 -8.09
C ALA A 8 28.42 -22.95 -7.26
N ARG A 9 28.00 -23.24 -6.02
CA ARG A 9 28.66 -24.15 -5.08
C ARG A 9 28.07 -25.56 -5.11
N GLY A 10 27.01 -25.77 -5.89
CA GLY A 10 26.37 -27.09 -6.04
C GLY A 10 25.50 -27.51 -4.85
N ASN A 11 25.17 -26.62 -3.93
CA ASN A 11 24.63 -27.00 -2.64
C ASN A 11 23.12 -27.12 -2.55
N ALA A 12 22.35 -26.39 -3.32
CA ALA A 12 20.91 -26.44 -3.22
C ALA A 12 20.25 -26.07 -4.54
N SER A 13 19.08 -26.61 -4.77
CA SER A 13 18.20 -26.09 -5.82
C SER A 13 17.85 -24.64 -5.52
N LEU A 14 18.24 -23.73 -6.39
CA LEU A 14 17.88 -22.32 -6.30
C LEU A 14 16.47 -22.04 -6.84
N VAL A 15 15.81 -23.08 -7.35
CA VAL A 15 14.49 -22.94 -7.97
C VAL A 15 13.53 -23.88 -7.25
N ASP A 16 12.83 -23.33 -6.26
CA ASP A 16 11.50 -23.84 -5.99
C ASP A 16 10.60 -23.43 -7.14
N THR A 17 9.85 -24.36 -7.65
CA THR A 17 8.80 -24.02 -8.61
C THR A 17 7.76 -23.23 -7.82
N TYR A 18 7.82 -21.91 -7.89
CA TYR A 18 6.78 -21.08 -7.32
C TYR A 18 5.51 -21.32 -8.13
N VAL A 19 4.59 -22.04 -7.56
CA VAL A 19 3.20 -22.10 -8.04
C VAL A 19 2.47 -21.02 -7.27
N PRO A 20 1.92 -19.98 -7.94
CA PRO A 20 1.10 -18.99 -7.25
C PRO A 20 0.04 -19.68 -6.41
N ALA A 21 -0.18 -19.23 -5.18
CA ALA A 21 -1.19 -19.80 -4.28
C ALA A 21 -2.61 -19.79 -4.89
N ASN A 22 -2.81 -18.95 -5.88
CA ASN A 22 -4.05 -18.79 -6.64
C ASN A 22 -3.93 -19.28 -8.10
N ALA A 23 -3.04 -20.23 -8.39
CA ALA A 23 -2.89 -20.78 -9.75
C ALA A 23 -4.21 -21.37 -10.29
N ASP A 24 -5.08 -21.82 -9.40
CA ASP A 24 -6.38 -22.38 -9.72
C ASP A 24 -7.53 -21.35 -9.67
N VAL A 25 -7.25 -20.10 -9.31
CA VAL A 25 -8.25 -19.04 -9.30
C VAL A 25 -8.52 -18.61 -10.75
N ASP A 26 -9.78 -18.64 -11.14
CA ASP A 26 -10.19 -18.08 -12.42
C ASP A 26 -9.99 -16.55 -12.41
N VAL A 27 -8.82 -16.14 -12.86
CA VAL A 27 -8.47 -14.73 -12.97
C VAL A 27 -9.37 -13.95 -13.94
N THR A 28 -10.18 -14.63 -14.74
CA THR A 28 -11.16 -13.95 -15.60
C THR A 28 -12.25 -13.28 -14.79
N THR A 29 -12.51 -13.72 -13.56
CA THR A 29 -13.43 -13.08 -12.63
C THR A 29 -12.98 -11.66 -12.25
N TYR A 30 -11.68 -11.43 -12.20
CA TYR A 30 -11.09 -10.12 -11.86
C TYR A 30 -10.72 -9.28 -13.10
N ALA A 31 -10.92 -9.83 -14.29
CA ALA A 31 -10.62 -9.15 -15.55
C ALA A 31 -11.74 -8.18 -15.98
N LYS A 32 -12.79 -8.09 -15.18
CA LYS A 32 -13.93 -7.22 -15.48
C LYS A 32 -14.33 -6.45 -14.23
N ASP A 33 -14.64 -5.17 -14.43
CA ASP A 33 -15.28 -4.37 -13.42
C ASP A 33 -16.64 -4.99 -13.04
N THR A 34 -16.87 -5.21 -11.76
CA THR A 34 -18.07 -5.89 -11.27
C THR A 34 -19.34 -5.07 -11.46
N LEU A 35 -19.24 -3.75 -11.56
CA LEU A 35 -20.36 -2.84 -11.72
C LEU A 35 -20.67 -2.60 -13.21
N THR A 36 -19.64 -2.38 -14.02
CA THR A 36 -19.81 -2.02 -15.42
C THR A 36 -19.75 -3.23 -16.35
N GLY A 37 -19.17 -4.35 -15.92
CA GLY A 37 -18.92 -5.52 -16.73
C GLY A 37 -17.87 -5.33 -17.83
N GLU A 38 -17.18 -4.20 -17.85
CA GLU A 38 -16.15 -3.88 -18.84
C GLU A 38 -14.82 -4.51 -18.44
N ALA A 39 -13.99 -4.82 -19.43
CA ALA A 39 -12.66 -5.34 -19.17
C ALA A 39 -11.81 -4.29 -18.43
N VAL A 40 -11.22 -4.70 -17.32
CA VAL A 40 -10.27 -3.86 -16.59
C VAL A 40 -8.93 -3.91 -17.33
N ALA A 41 -8.43 -2.77 -17.73
CA ALA A 41 -7.12 -2.68 -18.35
C ALA A 41 -6.02 -2.93 -17.33
N ASN A 42 -5.08 -3.83 -17.65
CA ASN A 42 -3.89 -4.03 -16.82
C ASN A 42 -2.99 -2.78 -16.90
N ARG A 43 -3.11 -1.91 -15.89
CA ARG A 43 -2.35 -0.66 -15.84
C ARG A 43 -0.89 -0.87 -15.41
N LEU A 44 -0.54 -2.03 -14.88
CA LEU A 44 0.87 -2.40 -14.68
C LEU A 44 1.60 -2.56 -16.02
N SER A 45 0.88 -2.89 -17.09
CA SER A 45 1.46 -2.90 -18.43
C SER A 45 1.89 -1.51 -18.89
N ASP A 46 1.25 -0.44 -18.40
CA ASP A 46 1.65 0.93 -18.70
C ASP A 46 3.01 1.27 -18.05
N ALA A 47 3.32 0.64 -16.92
CA ALA A 47 4.62 0.75 -16.25
C ALA A 47 5.73 -0.02 -16.98
N ARG A 48 5.37 -0.89 -17.91
CA ARG A 48 6.32 -1.72 -18.63
C ARG A 48 7.22 -0.91 -19.58
N GLY A 49 6.68 0.08 -20.30
CA GLY A 49 7.39 0.75 -21.38
C GLY A 49 7.87 -0.22 -22.45
N ASP A 50 8.82 0.22 -23.24
CA ASP A 50 9.45 -0.57 -24.33
C ASP A 50 10.74 -1.26 -23.89
N VAL A 51 10.81 -1.68 -22.61
CA VAL A 51 12.02 -2.32 -22.08
C VAL A 51 11.94 -3.84 -22.15
N THR A 52 13.07 -4.46 -22.43
CA THR A 52 13.24 -5.91 -22.30
C THR A 52 13.32 -6.25 -20.83
N TYR A 53 12.48 -7.18 -20.37
CA TYR A 53 12.53 -7.62 -18.99
C TYR A 53 13.82 -8.35 -18.66
N LEU A 54 14.36 -8.05 -17.49
CA LEU A 54 15.32 -8.94 -16.88
C LEU A 54 14.63 -10.27 -16.58
N THR A 55 15.19 -11.34 -17.04
CA THR A 55 14.65 -12.68 -16.79
C THR A 55 15.72 -13.59 -16.24
N ARG A 56 15.30 -14.49 -15.35
CA ARG A 56 16.17 -15.57 -14.85
C ARG A 56 15.93 -16.87 -15.63
N ALA A 57 15.04 -16.88 -16.61
CA ALA A 57 14.68 -18.09 -17.34
C ALA A 57 15.86 -18.71 -18.09
N ASP A 58 16.70 -17.89 -18.65
CA ASP A 58 17.89 -18.29 -19.42
C ASP A 58 19.19 -17.61 -18.96
N TRP A 59 19.07 -16.63 -18.08
CA TRP A 59 20.16 -15.74 -17.63
C TRP A 59 20.76 -14.87 -18.78
N GLU A 60 20.08 -14.83 -19.91
CA GLU A 60 20.39 -13.86 -20.94
C GLU A 60 19.71 -12.53 -20.62
N ASN A 61 20.29 -11.44 -21.05
CA ASN A 61 19.79 -10.09 -20.78
C ASN A 61 19.56 -9.76 -19.28
N THR A 62 20.27 -10.46 -18.41
CA THR A 62 20.17 -10.28 -16.95
C THR A 62 20.69 -8.92 -16.49
N PHE A 63 21.67 -8.38 -17.23
CA PHE A 63 22.16 -7.02 -17.04
C PHE A 63 21.79 -6.20 -18.25
N PRO A 64 21.22 -5.00 -18.07
CA PRO A 64 21.05 -4.10 -19.19
C PRO A 64 22.42 -3.85 -19.80
N THR A 65 22.62 -4.27 -21.05
CA THR A 65 23.69 -3.72 -21.84
C THR A 65 23.40 -2.23 -21.93
N HIS A 66 24.38 -1.42 -21.64
CA HIS A 66 24.24 0.02 -21.76
C HIS A 66 23.97 0.33 -23.22
N ASP A 67 22.71 0.47 -23.54
CA ASP A 67 22.29 0.88 -24.87
C ASP A 67 21.67 2.25 -24.79
N GLY A 68 22.24 3.09 -25.44
CA GLY A 68 21.54 4.22 -25.86
C GLY A 68 22.26 5.49 -25.57
N ASP A 69 22.10 6.33 -26.49
CA ASP A 69 22.32 7.75 -26.36
C ASP A 69 21.52 8.24 -25.15
N VAL A 70 22.19 8.25 -24.02
CA VAL A 70 21.70 8.97 -22.90
C VAL A 70 21.84 10.44 -23.22
N THR A 71 20.94 10.93 -24.06
CA THR A 71 20.78 12.36 -24.20
C THR A 71 19.88 12.82 -23.07
N SER A 72 20.46 13.26 -21.97
CA SER A 72 19.61 13.70 -20.90
C SER A 72 20.07 14.98 -20.24
N GLN A 73 19.13 15.91 -20.09
CA GLN A 73 19.30 17.02 -19.17
C GLN A 73 18.78 16.62 -17.81
N VAL A 74 19.65 16.45 -16.84
CA VAL A 74 19.24 16.42 -15.45
C VAL A 74 19.12 17.87 -15.00
N SER A 75 17.91 18.38 -15.00
CA SER A 75 17.63 19.59 -14.25
C SER A 75 17.37 19.19 -12.81
N THR A 76 18.38 19.20 -11.97
CA THR A 76 18.20 19.21 -10.53
C THR A 76 17.99 20.66 -10.13
N TRP A 77 16.79 20.99 -9.62
CA TRP A 77 16.46 22.33 -9.13
C TRP A 77 16.59 23.45 -10.21
N GLY A 78 16.40 23.11 -11.48
CA GLY A 78 16.51 24.06 -12.58
C GLY A 78 17.94 24.35 -13.05
N ASN A 79 18.93 23.64 -12.56
CA ASN A 79 20.30 23.76 -13.03
C ASN A 79 20.65 22.61 -13.99
N GLU A 80 21.23 22.95 -15.10
CA GLU A 80 21.82 21.96 -16.00
C GLU A 80 23.15 21.49 -15.40
N ILE A 81 23.30 20.18 -15.24
CA ILE A 81 24.59 19.57 -14.91
C ILE A 81 25.29 19.27 -16.23
N ASN A 82 26.27 20.06 -16.60
CA ASN A 82 27.16 19.75 -17.69
C ASN A 82 28.24 18.80 -17.20
N GLY A 83 28.47 17.71 -17.95
CA GLY A 83 29.61 16.85 -17.71
C GLY A 83 30.94 17.58 -17.88
N GLU A 84 32.02 17.06 -17.28
CA GLU A 84 33.38 17.65 -17.35
C GLU A 84 33.89 17.84 -18.79
N ASP A 85 33.33 17.11 -19.75
CA ASP A 85 33.63 17.16 -21.17
C ASP A 85 32.67 18.07 -21.96
N GLY A 86 31.79 18.79 -21.29
CA GLY A 86 30.80 19.65 -21.93
C GLY A 86 29.62 18.90 -22.55
N VAL A 87 29.51 17.59 -22.31
CA VAL A 87 28.38 16.79 -22.77
C VAL A 87 27.24 16.97 -21.80
N SER A 88 26.09 17.38 -22.32
CA SER A 88 24.83 17.47 -21.57
C SER A 88 24.20 16.10 -21.49
N TYR A 89 23.96 15.61 -20.26
CA TYR A 89 23.28 14.32 -20.04
C TYR A 89 21.81 14.58 -19.71
N THR A 90 20.89 14.11 -20.55
CA THR A 90 19.44 14.22 -20.32
C THR A 90 18.88 12.86 -19.93
N TYR A 91 18.53 12.62 -18.66
CA TYR A 91 17.72 11.48 -18.21
C TYR A 91 16.25 11.88 -18.28
N GLY A 92 15.68 11.80 -19.44
CA GLY A 92 14.28 12.13 -19.58
C GLY A 92 13.80 11.88 -21.00
N LYS A 93 12.65 11.29 -21.13
CA LYS A 93 11.90 11.23 -22.37
C LYS A 93 10.86 12.33 -22.30
N VAL A 94 10.81 13.16 -23.34
CA VAL A 94 9.73 14.15 -23.42
C VAL A 94 8.41 13.40 -23.54
N ALA A 95 7.48 13.70 -22.63
CA ALA A 95 6.16 13.10 -22.66
C ALA A 95 5.45 13.48 -23.98
N SER A 96 4.79 12.52 -24.59
CA SER A 96 3.95 12.77 -25.75
C SER A 96 2.74 13.65 -25.38
N ALA A 97 2.17 14.34 -26.37
CA ALA A 97 0.98 15.13 -26.15
C ALA A 97 -0.21 14.26 -25.64
N ASP A 98 -0.30 13.02 -26.10
CA ASP A 98 -1.29 12.05 -25.61
C ASP A 98 -1.08 11.72 -24.14
N LEU A 99 0.17 11.45 -23.72
CA LEU A 99 0.47 11.21 -22.32
C LEU A 99 0.19 12.45 -21.45
N LEU A 100 0.56 13.63 -21.92
CA LEU A 100 0.29 14.87 -21.19
C LEU A 100 -1.20 15.11 -20.98
N SER A 101 -2.02 14.82 -22.01
CA SER A 101 -3.48 14.93 -21.86
C SER A 101 -4.05 13.95 -20.81
N LYS A 102 -3.49 12.74 -20.74
CA LYS A 102 -3.89 11.74 -19.73
C LYS A 102 -3.40 12.05 -18.32
N LEU A 103 -2.38 12.90 -18.20
CA LEU A 103 -1.88 13.37 -16.91
C LEU A 103 -2.58 14.64 -16.43
N ASP A 104 -3.51 15.19 -17.20
CA ASP A 104 -4.35 16.29 -16.76
C ASP A 104 -5.16 15.85 -15.52
N SER A 105 -5.31 16.74 -14.56
CA SER A 105 -5.97 16.47 -13.28
C SER A 105 -7.44 16.05 -13.43
N THR A 106 -8.06 16.38 -14.55
CA THR A 106 -9.45 16.02 -14.86
C THR A 106 -9.59 14.59 -15.38
N ASP A 107 -8.51 13.99 -15.85
CA ASP A 107 -8.49 12.61 -16.32
C ASP A 107 -7.76 11.71 -15.30
N SER A 108 -8.52 10.88 -14.58
CA SER A 108 -7.95 9.92 -13.64
C SER A 108 -7.23 8.76 -14.33
N GLY A 109 -7.32 8.65 -15.66
CA GLY A 109 -6.84 7.51 -16.42
C GLY A 109 -7.70 6.25 -16.23
N ASN A 110 -8.78 6.34 -15.50
CA ASN A 110 -9.73 5.25 -15.33
C ASN A 110 -10.73 5.24 -16.49
N PRO A 111 -11.25 4.08 -16.89
CA PRO A 111 -12.36 4.02 -17.83
C PRO A 111 -13.56 4.77 -17.25
N ASP A 112 -14.38 5.30 -18.13
CA ASP A 112 -15.62 5.96 -17.72
C ASP A 112 -16.42 5.04 -16.80
N VAL A 113 -16.60 5.46 -15.56
CA VAL A 113 -17.41 4.72 -14.59
C VAL A 113 -18.86 5.03 -14.89
N LYS A 114 -19.61 4.00 -15.30
CA LYS A 114 -21.05 4.14 -15.46
C LYS A 114 -21.69 4.40 -14.11
N ALA A 115 -22.66 5.31 -14.09
CA ALA A 115 -23.46 5.51 -12.89
C ALA A 115 -24.13 4.17 -12.51
N TRP A 116 -24.07 3.85 -11.23
CA TRP A 116 -24.80 2.70 -10.72
C TRP A 116 -26.32 2.95 -10.83
N GLU A 117 -27.05 2.03 -11.43
CA GLU A 117 -28.47 2.16 -11.72
C GLU A 117 -29.37 1.41 -10.71
N GLY A 118 -28.79 0.81 -9.67
CA GLY A 118 -29.54 0.08 -8.65
C GLY A 118 -30.27 1.01 -7.67
N GLU A 119 -31.13 0.42 -6.87
CA GLU A 119 -31.78 1.10 -5.75
C GLU A 119 -31.02 0.79 -4.45
N LEU A 120 -30.72 1.82 -3.66
CA LEU A 120 -30.13 1.67 -2.33
C LEU A 120 -31.24 1.59 -1.28
N THR A 121 -31.07 0.67 -0.35
CA THR A 121 -31.92 0.62 0.85
C THR A 121 -31.25 1.40 1.97
N PHE A 122 -32.01 2.18 2.72
CA PHE A 122 -31.53 2.94 3.85
C PHE A 122 -32.41 2.72 5.08
N GLY A 123 -31.80 2.70 6.27
CA GLY A 123 -32.49 2.70 7.54
C GLY A 123 -33.29 1.44 7.85
N ALA A 124 -32.95 0.30 7.22
CA ALA A 124 -33.54 -0.99 7.52
C ALA A 124 -33.35 -1.34 9.02
N LYS A 125 -34.25 -2.13 9.55
CA LYS A 125 -34.21 -2.55 10.98
C LYS A 125 -33.83 -4.01 11.12
N ASN A 126 -32.66 -4.38 10.61
CA ASN A 126 -32.15 -5.75 10.64
C ASN A 126 -31.55 -6.15 12.01
N GLY A 127 -31.28 -5.16 12.88
CA GLY A 127 -30.81 -5.40 14.25
C GLY A 127 -29.38 -5.91 14.32
N LEU A 128 -28.54 -5.55 13.36
CA LEU A 128 -27.14 -5.94 13.31
C LEU A 128 -26.25 -4.79 13.81
N ASP A 129 -25.30 -5.14 14.63
CA ASP A 129 -24.17 -4.27 14.97
C ASP A 129 -22.93 -4.69 14.15
N LEU A 130 -22.03 -3.76 13.87
CA LEU A 130 -20.81 -4.05 13.11
C LEU A 130 -19.99 -5.19 13.73
N ILE A 131 -20.03 -5.33 15.06
CA ILE A 131 -19.32 -6.41 15.76
C ILE A 131 -19.86 -7.81 15.44
N ASP A 132 -21.11 -7.92 15.03
CA ASP A 132 -21.74 -9.20 14.68
C ASP A 132 -21.17 -9.80 13.38
N LEU A 133 -20.50 -8.97 12.58
CA LEU A 133 -19.90 -9.38 11.32
C LEU A 133 -18.45 -9.80 11.45
N ARG A 134 -17.90 -9.74 12.67
CA ARG A 134 -16.52 -10.13 12.92
C ARG A 134 -16.26 -11.60 12.53
N GLY A 135 -15.32 -11.82 11.61
CA GLY A 135 -14.91 -13.14 11.17
C GLY A 135 -15.81 -13.75 10.09
N LEU A 136 -16.78 -12.99 9.56
CA LEU A 136 -17.52 -13.40 8.38
C LEU A 136 -16.68 -13.18 7.13
N GLU A 137 -16.93 -14.01 6.13
CA GLU A 137 -16.32 -13.84 4.81
C GLU A 137 -16.87 -12.59 4.12
N TYR A 138 -16.11 -12.06 3.15
CA TYR A 138 -16.45 -10.81 2.45
C TYR A 138 -17.80 -10.86 1.72
N ASP A 139 -18.19 -12.02 1.23
CA ASP A 139 -19.43 -12.27 0.48
C ASP A 139 -20.61 -12.77 1.34
N ASP A 140 -20.47 -12.72 2.68
CA ASP A 140 -21.58 -13.07 3.56
C ASP A 140 -22.72 -12.05 3.42
N ALA A 141 -23.94 -12.55 3.19
CA ALA A 141 -25.13 -11.71 2.99
C ALA A 141 -25.47 -10.76 4.16
N LYS A 142 -24.88 -10.96 5.32
CA LYS A 142 -25.05 -10.05 6.45
C LYS A 142 -24.40 -8.69 6.21
N TRP A 143 -23.40 -8.60 5.32
CA TRP A 143 -22.81 -7.31 4.97
C TRP A 143 -23.84 -6.42 4.29
N ASP A 144 -24.59 -6.94 3.32
CA ASP A 144 -25.67 -6.21 2.67
C ASP A 144 -26.75 -5.79 3.67
N GLN A 145 -27.15 -6.71 4.58
CA GLN A 145 -28.14 -6.42 5.62
C GLN A 145 -27.67 -5.32 6.58
N LEU A 146 -26.38 -5.28 6.93
CA LEU A 146 -25.82 -4.22 7.76
C LEU A 146 -25.78 -2.90 6.99
N LEU A 147 -25.36 -2.91 5.73
CA LEU A 147 -25.32 -1.73 4.88
C LEU A 147 -26.71 -1.13 4.66
N ASP A 148 -27.71 -1.96 4.52
CA ASP A 148 -29.12 -1.52 4.43
C ASP A 148 -29.63 -0.75 5.68
N GLN A 149 -28.99 -0.97 6.84
CA GLN A 149 -29.31 -0.24 8.08
C GLN A 149 -28.79 1.20 8.08
N LEU A 150 -27.71 1.47 7.32
CA LEU A 150 -27.11 2.78 7.29
C LEU A 150 -28.09 3.82 6.74
N THR A 151 -28.03 5.01 7.30
CA THR A 151 -28.76 6.17 6.80
C THR A 151 -27.92 6.95 5.79
N PRO A 152 -28.50 7.85 4.99
CA PRO A 152 -27.73 8.76 4.15
C PRO A 152 -26.70 9.57 4.94
N GLU A 153 -27.01 9.94 6.19
CA GLU A 153 -26.13 10.67 7.09
C GLU A 153 -24.96 9.80 7.53
N ASP A 154 -25.17 8.49 7.75
CA ASP A 154 -24.08 7.55 8.05
C ASP A 154 -23.12 7.42 6.86
N TYR A 155 -23.64 7.34 5.64
CA TYR A 155 -22.81 7.32 4.44
C TYR A 155 -22.02 8.61 4.26
N ASP A 156 -22.66 9.77 4.48
CA ASP A 156 -21.95 11.06 4.47
C ASP A 156 -20.85 11.08 5.53
N ALA A 157 -21.15 10.66 6.76
CA ALA A 157 -20.18 10.60 7.84
C ALA A 157 -19.01 9.64 7.54
N ALA A 158 -19.28 8.50 6.93
CA ALA A 158 -18.26 7.51 6.60
C ALA A 158 -17.33 7.97 5.47
N ILE A 159 -17.85 8.69 4.47
CA ILE A 159 -17.13 9.08 3.26
C ILE A 159 -16.50 10.46 3.40
N SER A 160 -17.30 11.47 3.83
CA SER A 160 -16.86 12.88 3.80
C SER A 160 -15.95 13.24 4.98
N HIS A 161 -15.99 12.47 6.07
CA HIS A 161 -15.23 12.74 7.29
C HIS A 161 -14.10 11.73 7.54
N ALA A 162 -13.73 10.95 6.53
CA ALA A 162 -12.57 10.08 6.61
C ALA A 162 -11.27 10.91 6.49
N GLY A 163 -10.28 10.56 7.31
CA GLY A 163 -8.98 11.22 7.34
C GLY A 163 -8.54 11.53 8.76
N TYR A 164 -7.42 10.94 9.19
CA TYR A 164 -6.93 10.96 10.58
C TYR A 164 -7.96 10.47 11.61
N GLY A 165 -8.89 9.66 11.16
CA GLY A 165 -9.95 9.07 11.99
C GLY A 165 -11.20 8.76 11.19
N THR A 166 -12.18 8.21 11.89
CA THR A 166 -13.48 7.86 11.35
C THR A 166 -14.59 8.29 12.31
N LYS A 167 -15.72 8.70 11.78
CA LYS A 167 -16.89 9.02 12.61
C LYS A 167 -17.54 7.76 13.18
N ALA A 168 -18.27 7.94 14.30
CA ALA A 168 -19.19 6.93 14.75
C ALA A 168 -20.36 6.80 13.77
N LEU A 169 -20.85 5.56 13.61
CA LEU A 169 -22.07 5.25 12.87
C LEU A 169 -23.01 4.56 13.83
N ASP A 170 -23.94 5.32 14.39
CA ASP A 170 -24.78 4.84 15.51
C ASP A 170 -25.77 3.76 15.05
N SER A 171 -26.20 3.77 13.80
CA SER A 171 -27.11 2.78 13.22
C SER A 171 -26.58 1.35 13.21
N VAL A 172 -25.26 1.19 13.31
CA VAL A 172 -24.56 -0.12 13.32
C VAL A 172 -23.57 -0.24 14.47
N SER A 173 -23.69 0.62 15.49
CA SER A 173 -22.82 0.64 16.69
C SER A 173 -21.32 0.69 16.38
N LYS A 174 -20.94 1.34 15.26
CA LYS A 174 -19.53 1.56 14.94
C LYS A 174 -19.00 2.74 15.75
N PRO A 175 -17.98 2.57 16.60
CA PRO A 175 -17.37 3.68 17.30
C PRO A 175 -16.59 4.62 16.37
N ALA A 176 -16.36 5.84 16.82
CA ALA A 176 -15.38 6.73 16.18
C ALA A 176 -13.97 6.17 16.35
N GLY A 177 -13.11 6.47 15.40
CA GLY A 177 -11.67 6.16 15.44
C GLY A 177 -10.83 7.42 15.39
N THR A 178 -9.65 7.36 15.98
CA THR A 178 -8.62 8.42 15.90
C THR A 178 -7.32 7.79 15.44
N ASP A 179 -6.75 8.33 14.37
CA ASP A 179 -5.56 7.81 13.74
C ASP A 179 -4.40 8.81 13.89
N ALA A 180 -3.19 8.31 13.94
CA ALA A 180 -1.99 9.12 13.98
C ALA A 180 -1.06 8.81 12.82
N ASP A 181 -0.39 9.84 12.33
CA ASP A 181 0.62 9.74 11.30
C ASP A 181 2.00 9.94 11.92
N SER A 182 2.87 9.02 11.72
CA SER A 182 4.32 9.12 11.92
C SER A 182 4.95 7.72 11.80
N THR A 183 6.02 7.58 11.06
CA THR A 183 6.77 6.32 10.99
C THR A 183 7.74 6.12 12.16
N SER A 184 7.88 7.13 13.01
CA SER A 184 8.81 7.13 14.15
C SER A 184 8.08 7.24 15.49
N GLY A 185 6.83 6.82 15.58
CA GLY A 185 6.09 6.80 16.84
C GLY A 185 4.65 7.27 16.73
N TRP A 186 3.98 7.30 17.87
CA TRP A 186 2.66 7.88 18.03
C TRP A 186 2.79 9.36 18.44
N SER A 187 3.00 10.26 17.48
CA SER A 187 3.35 11.65 17.78
C SER A 187 2.24 12.67 17.53
N TRP A 188 1.11 12.24 17.01
CA TRP A 188 0.00 13.14 16.77
C TRP A 188 -0.65 13.58 18.08
N GLY A 189 -0.75 14.88 18.28
CA GLY A 189 -1.31 15.44 19.53
C GLY A 189 -0.35 15.50 20.71
N GLY A 190 0.93 15.16 20.53
CA GLY A 190 1.98 15.36 21.55
C GLY A 190 1.93 14.37 22.71
N THR A 191 1.29 13.21 22.54
CA THR A 191 1.10 12.23 23.62
C THR A 191 2.04 11.02 23.57
N GLY A 192 2.75 10.79 22.46
CA GLY A 192 3.65 9.68 22.29
C GLY A 192 5.12 10.06 22.32
N MET A 193 5.97 9.04 22.43
CA MET A 193 7.42 9.20 22.28
C MET A 193 7.81 9.18 20.82
N THR A 194 8.90 9.86 20.48
CA THR A 194 9.54 9.73 19.18
C THR A 194 10.65 8.71 19.28
N PHE A 195 10.56 7.68 18.46
CA PHE A 195 11.58 6.64 18.30
C PHE A 195 12.55 6.99 17.16
N CYS A 196 13.56 6.17 16.98
CA CYS A 196 14.43 6.28 15.82
C CYS A 196 13.66 6.04 14.52
N ASN A 197 14.18 6.57 13.42
CA ASN A 197 13.56 6.38 12.12
C ASN A 197 13.65 4.90 11.64
N PRO A 198 12.80 4.48 10.69
CA PRO A 198 12.77 3.11 10.16
C PRO A 198 14.12 2.64 9.61
N MET A 199 14.88 3.52 8.97
CA MET A 199 16.22 3.19 8.48
C MET A 199 17.15 2.74 9.61
N THR A 200 17.13 3.40 10.75
CA THR A 200 17.92 3.00 11.93
C THR A 200 17.45 1.65 12.48
N VAL A 201 16.14 1.41 12.50
CA VAL A 201 15.59 0.09 12.89
C VAL A 201 16.08 -0.99 11.93
N ALA A 202 16.04 -0.75 10.63
CA ALA A 202 16.50 -1.71 9.63
C ALA A 202 17.99 -2.04 9.74
N GLN A 203 18.83 -1.05 10.09
CA GLN A 203 20.27 -1.25 10.29
C GLN A 203 20.61 -2.23 11.42
N THR A 204 19.67 -2.49 12.32
CA THR A 204 19.86 -3.50 13.37
C THR A 204 19.83 -4.93 12.85
N TRP A 205 19.21 -5.17 11.71
CA TRP A 205 18.92 -6.51 11.15
C TRP A 205 18.16 -7.42 12.13
N ASN A 206 17.49 -6.81 13.11
CA ASN A 206 16.86 -7.52 14.21
C ASN A 206 15.35 -7.32 14.19
N GLN A 207 14.64 -8.33 13.74
CA GLN A 207 13.17 -8.33 13.64
C GLN A 207 12.48 -8.15 15.00
N GLU A 208 13.09 -8.63 16.09
CA GLU A 208 12.55 -8.47 17.44
C GLU A 208 12.50 -6.99 17.86
N ILE A 209 13.47 -6.18 17.44
CA ILE A 209 13.46 -4.73 17.69
C ILE A 209 12.28 -4.08 16.96
N ALA A 210 12.08 -4.43 15.71
CA ALA A 210 10.94 -3.92 14.92
C ALA A 210 9.59 -4.32 15.55
N TYR A 211 9.46 -5.58 15.97
CA TYR A 211 8.27 -6.04 16.68
C TYR A 211 8.02 -5.27 17.98
N ARG A 212 9.04 -5.08 18.80
CA ARG A 212 8.92 -4.33 20.05
C ARG A 212 8.58 -2.87 19.81
N LEU A 213 9.11 -2.26 18.75
CA LEU A 213 8.75 -0.90 18.36
C LEU A 213 7.25 -0.79 18.05
N GLY A 214 6.73 -1.69 17.21
CA GLY A 214 5.29 -1.75 16.93
C GLY A 214 4.44 -1.95 18.20
N ASN A 215 4.89 -2.84 19.10
CA ASN A 215 4.19 -3.11 20.36
C ASN A 215 4.21 -1.89 21.31
N MET A 216 5.32 -1.15 21.38
CA MET A 216 5.42 0.09 22.17
C MET A 216 4.50 1.18 21.62
N ILE A 217 4.50 1.36 20.29
CA ILE A 217 3.61 2.32 19.62
C ILE A 217 2.15 1.93 19.87
N GLY A 218 1.82 0.64 19.80
CA GLY A 218 0.48 0.16 20.15
C GLY A 218 0.08 0.48 21.59
N ASN A 219 0.98 0.34 22.55
CA ASN A 219 0.72 0.73 23.94
C ASN A 219 0.49 2.24 24.09
N GLU A 220 1.30 3.06 23.43
CA GLU A 220 1.12 4.51 23.46
C GLU A 220 -0.19 4.95 22.81
N SER A 221 -0.58 4.28 21.72
CA SER A 221 -1.87 4.49 21.07
C SER A 221 -3.04 4.22 22.02
N LEU A 222 -3.01 3.09 22.76
CA LEU A 222 -4.02 2.79 23.78
C LEU A 222 -4.09 3.86 24.86
N LEU A 223 -2.95 4.35 25.35
CA LEU A 223 -2.90 5.40 26.35
C LEU A 223 -3.40 6.74 25.82
N GLY A 224 -3.16 7.02 24.54
CA GLY A 224 -3.57 8.24 23.86
C GLY A 224 -4.98 8.22 23.27
N GLY A 225 -5.70 7.09 23.36
CA GLY A 225 -7.04 6.93 22.78
C GLY A 225 -7.03 6.77 21.25
N GLY A 226 -5.92 6.32 20.70
CA GLY A 226 -5.77 6.09 19.27
C GLY A 226 -6.28 4.72 18.82
N THR A 227 -6.67 4.62 17.58
CA THR A 227 -7.18 3.38 16.96
C THR A 227 -6.37 2.94 15.75
N GLY A 228 -5.82 3.87 14.99
CA GLY A 228 -5.06 3.59 13.78
C GLY A 228 -3.72 4.31 13.72
N TRP A 229 -2.77 3.67 13.07
CA TRP A 229 -1.42 4.19 12.89
C TRP A 229 -1.04 4.19 11.40
N TYR A 230 -0.77 5.39 10.83
CA TYR A 230 -0.38 5.55 9.44
C TYR A 230 1.10 5.21 9.25
N ALA A 231 1.40 3.95 9.45
CA ALA A 231 2.70 3.32 9.29
C ALA A 231 2.53 1.78 9.27
N PRO A 232 3.59 1.03 8.98
CA PRO A 232 4.92 1.45 8.57
C PRO A 232 4.96 1.99 7.14
N ALA A 233 5.97 2.82 6.84
CA ALA A 233 6.28 3.23 5.47
C ALA A 233 7.41 2.36 4.93
N MET A 234 7.21 1.74 3.77
CA MET A 234 8.09 0.67 3.30
C MET A 234 8.47 0.75 1.82
N ASN A 235 8.33 1.94 1.22
CA ASN A 235 8.93 2.18 -0.07
C ASN A 235 10.45 1.99 0.00
N ILE A 236 11.10 1.63 -1.08
CA ILE A 236 12.54 1.37 -1.07
C ILE A 236 13.36 2.62 -1.37
N HIS A 237 14.56 2.67 -0.81
CA HIS A 237 15.53 3.73 -1.10
C HIS A 237 16.09 3.56 -2.50
N ARG A 238 15.42 4.10 -3.51
CA ARG A 238 15.88 4.00 -4.89
C ARG A 238 16.99 5.00 -5.21
N THR A 239 16.87 6.19 -4.66
CA THR A 239 17.85 7.26 -4.83
C THR A 239 18.11 7.96 -3.51
N PRO A 240 19.35 8.35 -3.20
CA PRO A 240 19.65 9.11 -1.99
C PRO A 240 19.01 10.50 -1.98
N TYR A 241 18.58 10.99 -3.12
CA TYR A 241 17.96 12.30 -3.26
C TYR A 241 16.45 12.32 -3.03
N SER A 242 15.83 11.19 -2.73
CA SER A 242 14.43 11.19 -2.33
C SER A 242 14.27 11.87 -0.97
N GLY A 243 13.39 12.87 -0.89
CA GLY A 243 13.17 13.64 0.34
C GLY A 243 12.54 12.84 1.49
N ARG A 244 12.07 11.61 1.22
CA ARG A 244 11.38 10.77 2.21
C ARG A 244 12.13 9.49 2.59
N ASN A 245 13.38 9.31 2.18
CA ASN A 245 14.16 8.14 2.55
C ASN A 245 14.25 7.93 4.07
N GLY A 246 14.21 9.00 4.87
CA GLY A 246 14.28 8.91 6.32
C GLY A 246 13.09 8.21 6.98
N GLU A 247 11.98 8.06 6.29
CA GLU A 247 10.80 7.34 6.80
C GLU A 247 10.64 5.91 6.25
N TYR A 248 11.58 5.46 5.41
CA TYR A 248 11.61 4.15 4.82
C TYR A 248 12.76 3.31 5.40
N PHE A 249 12.66 1.98 5.31
CA PHE A 249 13.60 1.08 5.97
C PHE A 249 14.93 0.93 5.24
N SER A 250 14.91 0.65 3.93
CA SER A 250 16.09 0.22 3.19
C SER A 250 15.90 0.33 1.68
N GLU A 251 17.01 0.22 0.94
CA GLU A 251 17.00 -0.07 -0.50
C GLU A 251 16.66 -1.55 -0.80
N ASP A 252 16.83 -2.42 0.18
CA ASP A 252 16.51 -3.84 0.08
C ASP A 252 15.04 -4.08 0.40
N SER A 253 14.32 -4.59 -0.58
CA SER A 253 12.87 -4.84 -0.48
C SER A 253 12.53 -5.94 0.53
N PHE A 254 13.38 -6.96 0.65
CA PHE A 254 13.16 -8.04 1.60
C PHE A 254 13.39 -7.57 3.03
N LEU A 255 14.47 -6.84 3.29
CA LEU A 255 14.74 -6.26 4.60
C LEU A 255 13.62 -5.31 5.03
N SER A 256 13.18 -4.44 4.11
CA SER A 256 12.05 -3.52 4.35
C SER A 256 10.78 -4.26 4.74
N GLY A 257 10.42 -5.30 3.98
CA GLY A 257 9.24 -6.13 4.27
C GLY A 257 9.38 -6.92 5.57
N ALA A 258 10.56 -7.46 5.87
CA ALA A 258 10.80 -8.22 7.09
C ALA A 258 10.66 -7.37 8.34
N MET A 259 11.19 -6.15 8.33
CA MET A 259 11.09 -5.21 9.46
C MET A 259 9.66 -4.67 9.61
N ALA A 260 9.08 -4.16 8.53
CA ALA A 260 7.73 -3.62 8.52
C ALA A 260 6.68 -4.64 9.00
N SER A 261 6.81 -5.90 8.57
CA SER A 261 5.92 -6.99 9.00
C SER A 261 5.91 -7.19 10.51
N GLN A 262 7.04 -6.99 11.17
CA GLN A 262 7.12 -7.15 12.62
C GLN A 262 6.54 -5.94 13.37
N GLU A 263 6.73 -4.74 12.86
CA GLU A 263 6.05 -3.55 13.43
C GLU A 263 4.54 -3.68 13.34
N VAL A 264 4.03 -4.13 12.18
CA VAL A 264 2.60 -4.41 11.98
C VAL A 264 2.06 -5.40 13.00
N LYS A 265 2.77 -6.51 13.23
CA LYS A 265 2.36 -7.50 14.25
C LYS A 265 2.31 -6.88 15.64
N GLY A 266 3.38 -6.20 16.03
CA GLY A 266 3.49 -5.60 17.35
C GLY A 266 2.38 -4.61 17.68
N ALA A 267 2.02 -3.76 16.72
CA ALA A 267 0.93 -2.79 16.86
C ALA A 267 -0.44 -3.48 16.89
N ALA A 268 -0.67 -4.44 16.00
CA ALA A 268 -1.94 -5.14 15.90
C ALA A 268 -2.30 -5.94 17.17
N GLU A 269 -1.31 -6.51 17.86
CA GLU A 269 -1.53 -7.22 19.14
C GLU A 269 -2.08 -6.31 20.26
N LYS A 270 -1.96 -5.00 20.08
CA LYS A 270 -2.54 -3.98 20.96
C LYS A 270 -3.88 -3.44 20.47
N GLY A 271 -4.39 -3.94 19.36
CA GLY A 271 -5.64 -3.50 18.76
C GLY A 271 -5.55 -2.26 17.89
N VAL A 272 -4.35 -1.83 17.57
CA VAL A 272 -4.11 -0.71 16.66
C VAL A 272 -4.02 -1.23 15.24
N TYR A 273 -4.89 -0.78 14.36
CA TYR A 273 -4.76 -1.11 12.94
C TYR A 273 -3.67 -0.25 12.31
N THR A 274 -2.81 -0.92 11.55
CA THR A 274 -1.75 -0.26 10.80
C THR A 274 -2.21 0.04 9.40
N ILE A 275 -1.78 1.18 8.87
CA ILE A 275 -2.03 1.61 7.50
C ILE A 275 -0.68 1.73 6.82
N MET A 276 -0.23 0.62 6.25
CA MET A 276 1.06 0.58 5.55
C MET A 276 1.07 1.53 4.35
N LYS A 277 2.21 2.18 4.12
CA LYS A 277 2.33 3.27 3.14
C LYS A 277 3.68 3.30 2.44
N HIS A 278 3.79 3.94 1.30
CA HIS A 278 2.77 4.49 0.42
C HIS A 278 2.59 3.56 -0.76
N PHE A 279 1.44 2.99 -0.91
CA PHE A 279 1.16 1.92 -1.85
C PHE A 279 0.65 2.49 -3.18
N ALA A 280 1.45 2.43 -4.26
CA ALA A 280 2.80 1.95 -4.32
C ALA A 280 3.63 2.84 -5.25
N PHE A 281 4.95 2.57 -5.32
CA PHE A 281 5.88 3.24 -6.23
C PHE A 281 6.15 4.71 -5.90
N ASN A 282 6.13 5.06 -4.62
CA ASN A 282 6.42 6.41 -4.14
C ASN A 282 7.87 6.56 -3.67
N GLU A 283 8.82 6.16 -4.50
CA GLU A 283 10.26 6.25 -4.22
C GLU A 283 10.88 7.58 -4.62
N GLN A 284 10.08 8.49 -5.15
CA GLN A 284 10.50 9.81 -5.58
C GLN A 284 9.51 10.87 -5.12
N GLU A 285 10.02 12.03 -4.71
CA GLU A 285 9.22 13.15 -4.23
C GLU A 285 9.29 14.38 -5.13
N ASN A 286 10.14 14.37 -6.15
CA ASN A 286 10.24 15.47 -7.08
C ASN A 286 8.91 15.68 -7.82
N HIS A 287 8.43 16.92 -7.80
CA HIS A 287 7.17 17.31 -8.43
C HIS A 287 5.91 16.64 -7.85
N ARG A 288 5.99 16.10 -6.63
CA ARG A 288 4.81 15.68 -5.90
C ARG A 288 3.94 16.89 -5.56
N GLY A 289 2.64 16.74 -5.73
CA GLY A 289 1.66 17.74 -5.38
C GLY A 289 1.13 18.51 -6.56
N ASP A 290 0.13 19.32 -6.28
CA ASP A 290 -0.54 20.13 -7.27
C ASP A 290 0.30 21.36 -7.62
N ARG A 291 0.71 21.44 -8.87
CA ARG A 291 1.18 22.68 -9.45
C ARG A 291 0.34 22.96 -10.69
N ASN A 292 -0.47 23.98 -10.63
CA ASN A 292 -1.39 24.38 -11.70
C ASN A 292 -2.47 23.33 -12.05
N GLY A 293 -3.00 22.64 -11.04
CA GLY A 293 -4.04 21.63 -11.25
C GLY A 293 -3.54 20.28 -11.75
N GLN A 294 -2.23 20.02 -11.74
CA GLN A 294 -1.66 18.76 -12.19
C GLN A 294 -1.05 17.98 -11.02
N TYR A 295 -1.59 16.78 -10.76
CA TYR A 295 -1.00 15.80 -9.84
C TYR A 295 0.00 14.95 -10.61
N SER A 296 1.25 14.97 -10.22
CA SER A 296 2.26 15.05 -11.23
C SER A 296 3.33 13.99 -11.23
N MET A 297 3.32 12.99 -10.38
CA MET A 297 4.30 11.92 -10.54
C MET A 297 3.70 10.76 -11.29
N ALA A 298 4.16 10.55 -12.52
CA ALA A 298 3.92 9.34 -13.27
C ALA A 298 5.12 8.42 -13.15
N THR A 299 4.90 7.17 -12.78
CA THR A 299 5.93 6.17 -12.55
C THR A 299 5.85 5.09 -13.60
N TRP A 300 6.98 4.75 -14.20
CA TRP A 300 7.12 3.66 -15.16
C TRP A 300 8.22 2.71 -14.71
N MET A 301 7.93 1.44 -14.82
CA MET A 301 8.89 0.36 -14.60
C MET A 301 8.41 -0.89 -15.31
N ASN A 302 9.28 -1.88 -15.45
CA ASN A 302 8.81 -3.18 -15.92
C ASN A 302 8.10 -3.94 -14.79
N GLU A 303 7.23 -4.86 -15.16
CA GLU A 303 6.42 -5.62 -14.20
C GLU A 303 7.27 -6.46 -13.25
N GLN A 304 8.37 -7.02 -13.70
CA GLN A 304 9.27 -7.79 -12.86
C GLN A 304 9.86 -6.92 -11.74
N SER A 305 10.36 -5.74 -12.06
CA SER A 305 10.87 -4.80 -11.06
C SER A 305 9.75 -4.35 -10.11
N ALA A 306 8.56 -4.08 -10.65
CA ALA A 306 7.40 -3.72 -9.84
C ALA A 306 7.13 -4.78 -8.76
N ARG A 307 7.03 -6.05 -9.14
CA ARG A 307 6.66 -7.15 -8.24
C ARG A 307 7.79 -7.60 -7.32
N GLU A 308 9.00 -7.71 -7.86
CA GLU A 308 10.13 -8.28 -7.09
C GLU A 308 10.79 -7.25 -6.16
N LEU A 309 10.71 -5.97 -6.46
CA LEU A 309 11.33 -4.92 -5.68
C LEU A 309 10.31 -4.01 -4.98
N TYR A 310 9.50 -3.32 -5.73
CA TYR A 310 8.69 -2.22 -5.18
C TYR A 310 7.44 -2.69 -4.44
N LEU A 311 6.79 -3.76 -4.89
CA LEU A 311 5.62 -4.33 -4.22
C LEU A 311 5.99 -5.37 -3.16
N LYS A 312 7.21 -5.89 -3.19
CA LYS A 312 7.63 -6.98 -2.29
C LYS A 312 7.48 -6.67 -0.81
N PRO A 313 7.86 -5.50 -0.29
CA PRO A 313 7.66 -5.18 1.13
C PRO A 313 6.19 -5.21 1.53
N PHE A 314 5.32 -4.67 0.68
CA PHE A 314 3.88 -4.65 0.90
C PHE A 314 3.29 -6.07 0.88
N GLU A 315 3.66 -6.90 -0.09
CA GLU A 315 3.27 -8.30 -0.15
C GLU A 315 3.61 -9.05 1.15
N MET A 316 4.82 -8.86 1.66
CA MET A 316 5.27 -9.49 2.89
C MET A 316 4.42 -9.07 4.10
N CYS A 317 4.07 -7.79 4.20
CA CYS A 317 3.17 -7.30 5.25
C CYS A 317 1.74 -7.81 5.09
N MET A 318 1.21 -7.86 3.89
CA MET A 318 -0.13 -8.39 3.63
C MET A 318 -0.25 -9.87 4.01
N LYS A 319 0.83 -10.62 3.83
CA LYS A 319 0.90 -12.07 4.10
C LYS A 319 1.40 -12.42 5.50
N VAL A 320 1.55 -11.45 6.39
CA VAL A 320 2.13 -11.66 7.72
C VAL A 320 1.28 -12.55 8.64
N GLY A 321 0.00 -12.73 8.31
CA GLY A 321 -0.94 -13.60 9.04
C GLY A 321 -1.65 -12.90 10.18
N ASP A 322 -2.21 -13.71 11.07
CA ASP A 322 -3.00 -13.27 12.20
C ASP A 322 -2.15 -13.09 13.46
N VAL A 323 -2.63 -12.25 14.36
CA VAL A 323 -2.10 -12.07 15.71
C VAL A 323 -3.20 -12.28 16.74
N GLY A 324 -2.82 -12.63 17.97
CA GLY A 324 -3.73 -12.68 19.11
C GLY A 324 -3.95 -11.29 19.68
N LEU A 325 -5.19 -10.90 19.85
CA LEU A 325 -5.58 -9.65 20.51
C LEU A 325 -6.27 -9.98 21.83
N ALA A 326 -5.71 -9.47 22.94
CA ALA A 326 -6.39 -9.46 24.23
C ALA A 326 -7.14 -8.14 24.41
N TYR A 327 -8.39 -8.23 24.85
CA TYR A 327 -9.24 -7.06 25.03
C TYR A 327 -10.22 -7.27 26.19
N VAL A 328 -10.81 -6.18 26.66
CA VAL A 328 -11.90 -6.24 27.65
C VAL A 328 -13.22 -6.20 26.90
N ARG A 329 -14.03 -7.25 27.06
CA ARG A 329 -15.38 -7.29 26.55
C ARG A 329 -16.32 -6.67 27.58
N GLN A 330 -17.18 -5.78 27.15
CA GLN A 330 -18.31 -5.32 27.93
C GLN A 330 -19.57 -6.09 27.52
N ASN A 331 -20.18 -6.75 28.45
CA ASN A 331 -21.42 -7.52 28.25
C ASN A 331 -22.65 -6.60 28.27
N ALA A 332 -23.77 -7.08 27.77
CA ALA A 332 -25.03 -6.32 27.73
C ALA A 332 -25.55 -5.90 29.12
N ASP A 333 -25.16 -6.61 30.18
CA ASP A 333 -25.50 -6.29 31.58
C ASP A 333 -24.52 -5.29 32.22
N GLY A 334 -23.56 -4.77 31.47
CA GLY A 334 -22.54 -3.84 31.92
C GLY A 334 -21.33 -4.47 32.61
N THR A 335 -21.31 -5.78 32.78
CA THR A 335 -20.15 -6.49 33.34
C THR A 335 -19.00 -6.51 32.31
N GLN A 336 -17.78 -6.60 32.79
CA GLN A 336 -16.58 -6.66 31.96
C GLN A 336 -15.85 -7.98 32.20
N GLU A 337 -15.32 -8.55 31.12
CA GLU A 337 -14.49 -9.74 31.13
C GLU A 337 -13.28 -9.63 30.22
N ASN A 338 -12.19 -10.29 30.59
CA ASN A 338 -11.04 -10.43 29.71
C ASN A 338 -11.36 -11.44 28.62
N ALA A 339 -11.14 -11.04 27.37
CA ALA A 339 -11.36 -11.86 26.19
C ALA A 339 -10.14 -11.84 25.28
N THR A 340 -10.05 -12.83 24.43
CA THR A 340 -9.03 -12.90 23.37
C THR A 340 -9.69 -13.21 22.03
N THR A 341 -9.13 -12.68 20.97
CA THR A 341 -9.54 -13.00 19.60
C THR A 341 -8.32 -13.03 18.70
N LYS A 342 -8.49 -13.58 17.50
CA LYS A 342 -7.52 -13.44 16.42
C LYS A 342 -7.95 -12.34 15.48
N ILE A 343 -7.01 -11.52 15.07
CA ILE A 343 -7.23 -10.49 14.08
C ILE A 343 -6.14 -10.58 13.02
N ARG A 344 -6.44 -10.19 11.81
CA ARG A 344 -5.42 -10.02 10.78
C ARG A 344 -4.47 -8.90 11.19
N ALA A 345 -3.17 -9.15 11.15
CA ALA A 345 -2.19 -8.15 11.58
C ALA A 345 -2.16 -6.95 10.63
N CYS A 346 -2.10 -7.18 9.33
CA CYS A 346 -2.18 -6.12 8.32
C CYS A 346 -3.64 -5.82 7.98
N GLN A 347 -4.09 -4.59 8.18
CA GLN A 347 -5.49 -4.22 8.06
C GLN A 347 -5.76 -3.05 7.12
N GLY A 348 -4.79 -2.21 6.85
CA GLY A 348 -4.97 -1.03 6.03
C GLY A 348 -3.80 -0.72 5.11
N VAL A 349 -4.09 0.01 4.05
CA VAL A 349 -3.11 0.51 3.10
C VAL A 349 -3.41 1.96 2.75
N MET A 350 -2.39 2.78 2.68
CA MET A 350 -2.47 4.15 2.16
C MET A 350 -1.93 4.15 0.73
N THR A 351 -2.80 4.41 -0.22
CA THR A 351 -2.38 4.57 -1.62
C THR A 351 -1.51 5.81 -1.79
N SER A 352 -0.54 5.70 -2.67
CA SER A 352 0.39 6.80 -2.95
C SER A 352 -0.21 7.86 -3.86
N PHE A 353 0.40 9.04 -3.88
CA PHE A 353 -0.05 10.15 -4.73
C PHE A 353 0.29 9.99 -6.21
N ASN A 354 1.33 9.22 -6.51
CA ASN A 354 1.81 9.03 -7.87
C ASN A 354 0.84 8.24 -8.72
N ARG A 355 1.07 8.32 -10.03
CA ARG A 355 0.40 7.51 -11.04
C ARG A 355 1.29 6.37 -11.48
N ILE A 356 0.69 5.28 -11.88
CA ILE A 356 1.32 4.17 -12.60
C ILE A 356 0.98 4.40 -14.08
N GLY A 357 1.98 4.77 -14.88
CA GLY A 357 1.68 5.35 -16.18
C GLY A 357 0.79 6.58 -16.02
N ALA A 358 -0.38 6.59 -16.63
CA ALA A 358 -1.35 7.67 -16.51
C ALA A 358 -2.38 7.48 -15.40
N THR A 359 -2.48 6.28 -14.79
CA THR A 359 -3.52 5.96 -13.81
C THR A 359 -3.03 6.24 -12.39
N TRP A 360 -3.77 7.00 -11.61
CA TRP A 360 -3.48 7.21 -10.21
C TRP A 360 -3.43 5.88 -9.43
N ALA A 361 -2.45 5.73 -8.53
CA ALA A 361 -2.25 4.49 -7.78
C ALA A 361 -3.52 4.05 -7.01
N GLY A 362 -4.24 4.99 -6.40
CA GLY A 362 -5.50 4.72 -5.71
C GLY A 362 -6.69 4.39 -6.62
N GLY A 363 -6.57 4.65 -7.92
CA GLY A 363 -7.55 4.29 -8.94
C GLY A 363 -7.13 3.10 -9.81
N SER A 364 -5.99 2.47 -9.51
CA SER A 364 -5.50 1.33 -10.27
C SER A 364 -6.12 0.03 -9.75
N TYR A 365 -7.03 -0.53 -10.51
CA TYR A 365 -7.68 -1.80 -10.16
C TYR A 365 -6.66 -2.92 -9.96
N ASP A 366 -5.74 -3.10 -10.90
CA ASP A 366 -4.73 -4.16 -10.84
C ASP A 366 -3.76 -4.03 -9.66
N LEU A 367 -3.63 -2.85 -9.10
CA LEU A 367 -2.80 -2.63 -7.93
C LEU A 367 -3.56 -2.91 -6.62
N ILE A 368 -4.86 -2.61 -6.58
CA ILE A 368 -5.65 -2.65 -5.34
C ILE A 368 -6.33 -4.00 -5.15
N THR A 369 -6.63 -4.72 -6.20
CA THR A 369 -7.27 -6.04 -6.19
C THR A 369 -6.30 -7.18 -6.46
#